data_ac69e711dbf1998d6d52981dcfa8dc68
#
_entry.id   ac69e711dbf1998d6d52981dcfa8dc68
#
_cell.length_a   1.000
_cell.length_b   1.000
_cell.length_c   1.000
_cell.angle_alpha   90.00
_cell.angle_beta   90.00
_cell.angle_gamma   90.00
#
_symmetry.space_group_name_H-M   'P 1'
#
loop_
_entity.id
_entity.type
_entity.pdbx_description
1 polymer ?
#
loop_
_entity_poly.entity_id
_entity_poly.type
_entity_poly.pdbx_seq_one_letter_code
_entity_poly.pdbx_strand_id
1 'polypeptide(L)'
;KCDFEILMNTTSIPAHHEINMKALRAGKHLYSQKPVGLTVEEVTEQIEAAKAAGVKYTASPIHMLRDDIRFAKKLIADGCIGEIMKVHTNVCHGGPEYFQYRTADPTWFHRPGSGALYDMGVHGLTMTTGILGPAKAVGCMAKISEPVRTVRTGTFDGMQIQADQLYDNYIITLDYGERTMAVVESGFCQKDSRAPQMEIFGTKGTITFVNNGNI
;
A
#
# COMPACT_ATOMS: atom_id res chain seq x y z
N LYS A 1 -31.47 4.37 -14.81
CA LYS A 1 -30.98 3.76 -13.55
C LYS A 1 -30.53 2.35 -13.89
N CYS A 2 -29.25 2.01 -13.66
CA CYS A 2 -28.78 0.65 -13.78
C CYS A 2 -29.06 -0.09 -12.48
N ASP A 3 -29.58 -1.31 -12.56
CA ASP A 3 -29.64 -2.21 -11.42
C ASP A 3 -28.32 -2.97 -11.32
N PHE A 4 -27.67 -2.95 -10.16
CA PHE A 4 -26.42 -3.63 -9.91
C PHE A 4 -26.32 -4.01 -8.42
N GLU A 5 -25.57 -5.06 -8.13
CA GLU A 5 -25.36 -5.55 -6.77
C GLU A 5 -24.03 -5.08 -6.17
N ILE A 6 -23.01 -4.93 -7.01
CA ILE A 6 -21.64 -4.61 -6.62
C ILE A 6 -21.19 -3.33 -7.31
N LEU A 7 -20.69 -2.36 -6.53
CA LEU A 7 -19.95 -1.21 -7.05
C LEU A 7 -18.45 -1.49 -6.96
N MET A 8 -17.74 -1.24 -8.06
CA MET A 8 -16.28 -1.13 -8.06
C MET A 8 -15.88 0.35 -8.14
N ASN A 9 -15.30 0.86 -7.06
CA ASN A 9 -14.82 2.26 -7.01
C ASN A 9 -13.36 2.32 -7.44
N THR A 10 -13.10 2.85 -8.62
CA THR A 10 -11.78 3.07 -9.20
C THR A 10 -11.51 4.55 -9.51
N THR A 11 -12.16 5.44 -8.79
CA THR A 11 -12.02 6.89 -8.95
C THR A 11 -10.71 7.41 -8.34
N SER A 12 -10.56 8.72 -8.23
CA SER A 12 -9.41 9.33 -7.55
C SER A 12 -9.52 9.20 -6.03
N ILE A 13 -8.38 9.19 -5.35
CA ILE A 13 -8.28 8.99 -3.89
C ILE A 13 -9.23 9.93 -3.10
N PRO A 14 -9.28 11.25 -3.37
CA PRO A 14 -10.18 12.13 -2.62
C PRO A 14 -11.67 11.81 -2.76
N ALA A 15 -12.06 11.12 -3.83
CA ALA A 15 -13.46 10.75 -4.08
C ALA A 15 -13.85 9.39 -3.46
N HIS A 16 -12.88 8.61 -2.96
CA HIS A 16 -13.14 7.26 -2.48
C HIS A 16 -14.16 7.23 -1.36
N HIS A 17 -13.98 8.01 -0.31
CA HIS A 17 -14.86 8.00 0.86
C HIS A 17 -16.30 8.34 0.48
N GLU A 18 -16.52 9.44 -0.23
CA GLU A 18 -17.87 9.89 -0.61
C GLU A 18 -18.62 8.84 -1.45
N ILE A 19 -17.93 8.28 -2.46
CA ILE A 19 -18.54 7.30 -3.36
C ILE A 19 -18.78 5.97 -2.64
N ASN A 20 -17.83 5.53 -1.81
CA ASN A 20 -17.96 4.34 -0.99
C ASN A 20 -19.17 4.43 -0.06
N MET A 21 -19.33 5.55 0.65
CA MET A 21 -20.45 5.79 1.55
C MET A 21 -21.80 5.79 0.82
N LYS A 22 -21.86 6.39 -0.38
CA LYS A 22 -23.08 6.34 -1.21
C LYS A 22 -23.47 4.91 -1.58
N ALA A 23 -22.49 4.09 -1.97
CA ALA A 23 -22.75 2.68 -2.32
C ALA A 23 -23.22 1.86 -1.12
N LEU A 24 -22.51 1.97 0.01
CA LEU A 24 -22.81 1.23 1.24
C LEU A 24 -24.20 1.59 1.79
N ARG A 25 -24.52 2.90 1.85
CA ARG A 25 -25.84 3.39 2.29
C ARG A 25 -26.97 2.98 1.33
N ALA A 26 -26.66 2.74 0.06
CA ALA A 26 -27.62 2.20 -0.91
C ALA A 26 -27.74 0.66 -0.86
N GLY A 27 -27.12 0.00 0.11
CA GLY A 27 -27.19 -1.45 0.28
C GLY A 27 -26.43 -2.22 -0.80
N LYS A 28 -25.41 -1.62 -1.44
CA LYS A 28 -24.62 -2.28 -2.48
C LYS A 28 -23.32 -2.86 -1.90
N HIS A 29 -22.93 -4.03 -2.37
CA HIS A 29 -21.60 -4.56 -2.11
C HIS A 29 -20.54 -3.64 -2.74
N LEU A 30 -19.38 -3.52 -2.09
CA LEU A 30 -18.36 -2.57 -2.50
C LEU A 30 -16.98 -3.22 -2.64
N TYR A 31 -16.33 -2.99 -3.76
CA TYR A 31 -14.90 -3.12 -3.94
C TYR A 31 -14.30 -1.73 -4.19
N SER A 32 -13.40 -1.26 -3.31
CA SER A 32 -12.77 0.05 -3.46
C SER A 32 -11.29 -0.07 -3.82
N GLN A 33 -10.80 0.86 -4.64
CA GLN A 33 -9.36 1.06 -4.79
C GLN A 33 -8.75 1.61 -3.49
N LYS A 34 -7.45 1.40 -3.36
CA LYS A 34 -6.62 1.88 -2.26
C LYS A 34 -6.16 3.34 -2.48
N PRO A 35 -5.94 4.07 -1.40
CA PRO A 35 -6.45 3.87 -0.04
C PRO A 35 -7.96 4.07 0.00
N VAL A 36 -8.64 3.36 0.87
CA VAL A 36 -10.12 3.41 0.95
C VAL A 36 -10.65 4.70 1.60
N GLY A 37 -9.79 5.39 2.32
CA GLY A 37 -10.02 6.67 2.99
C GLY A 37 -8.68 7.30 3.36
N LEU A 38 -8.69 8.55 3.75
CA LEU A 38 -7.50 9.33 4.12
C LEU A 38 -7.32 9.40 5.64
N THR A 39 -8.36 9.09 6.42
CA THR A 39 -8.32 9.08 7.89
C THR A 39 -8.89 7.79 8.45
N VAL A 40 -8.58 7.52 9.71
CA VAL A 40 -9.13 6.36 10.44
C VAL A 40 -10.65 6.51 10.59
N GLU A 41 -11.13 7.72 10.80
CA GLU A 41 -12.55 8.04 10.96
C GLU A 41 -13.34 7.70 9.68
N GLU A 42 -12.83 8.12 8.51
CA GLU A 42 -13.44 7.80 7.21
C GLU A 42 -13.55 6.28 6.99
N VAL A 43 -12.49 5.54 7.32
CA VAL A 43 -12.48 4.07 7.16
C VAL A 43 -13.41 3.40 8.15
N THR A 44 -13.46 3.89 9.39
CA THR A 44 -14.36 3.38 10.43
C THR A 44 -15.81 3.58 10.03
N GLU A 45 -16.19 4.78 9.55
CA GLU A 45 -17.54 5.07 9.07
C GLU A 45 -17.97 4.11 7.94
N GLN A 46 -17.08 3.83 7.00
CA GLN A 46 -17.35 2.87 5.92
C GLN A 46 -17.58 1.45 6.43
N ILE A 47 -16.75 0.99 7.38
CA ILE A 47 -16.87 -0.35 7.97
C ILE A 47 -18.21 -0.47 8.71
N GLU A 48 -18.59 0.55 9.49
CA GLU A 48 -19.86 0.57 10.22
C GLU A 48 -21.07 0.62 9.27
N ALA A 49 -20.99 1.42 8.21
CA ALA A 49 -22.04 1.49 7.19
C ALA A 49 -22.22 0.14 6.46
N ALA A 50 -21.11 -0.54 6.13
CA ALA A 50 -21.17 -1.86 5.52
C ALA A 50 -21.83 -2.91 6.43
N LYS A 51 -21.48 -2.89 7.74
CA LYS A 51 -22.08 -3.76 8.74
C LYS A 51 -23.58 -3.48 8.90
N ALA A 52 -23.97 -2.22 9.04
CA ALA A 52 -25.35 -1.81 9.20
C ALA A 52 -26.22 -2.19 7.99
N ALA A 53 -25.68 -2.08 6.78
CA ALA A 53 -26.38 -2.45 5.56
C ALA A 53 -26.35 -3.96 5.27
N GLY A 54 -25.58 -4.77 6.01
CA GLY A 54 -25.42 -6.21 5.78
C GLY A 54 -24.71 -6.55 4.46
N VAL A 55 -23.91 -5.64 3.92
CA VAL A 55 -23.23 -5.81 2.64
C VAL A 55 -21.75 -6.20 2.80
N LYS A 56 -21.17 -6.77 1.75
CA LYS A 56 -19.74 -7.06 1.69
C LYS A 56 -18.98 -5.82 1.27
N TYR A 57 -17.90 -5.53 1.99
CA TYR A 57 -16.96 -4.47 1.68
C TYR A 57 -15.54 -5.03 1.64
N THR A 58 -14.84 -4.80 0.55
CA THR A 58 -13.44 -5.18 0.38
C THR A 58 -12.69 -4.11 -0.41
N ALA A 59 -11.36 -4.18 -0.36
CA ALA A 59 -10.51 -3.19 -0.98
C ALA A 59 -9.22 -3.77 -1.56
N SER A 60 -8.65 -3.07 -2.51
CA SER A 60 -7.23 -3.20 -2.88
C SER A 60 -6.32 -2.77 -1.71
N PRO A 61 -5.06 -3.25 -1.66
CA PRO A 61 -4.47 -4.24 -2.56
C PRO A 61 -4.84 -5.68 -2.17
N ILE A 62 -4.92 -6.54 -3.17
CA ILE A 62 -5.31 -7.95 -2.99
C ILE A 62 -4.14 -8.86 -2.62
N HIS A 63 -3.07 -8.33 -2.01
CA HIS A 63 -1.85 -9.09 -1.73
C HIS A 63 -2.09 -10.40 -0.98
N MET A 64 -3.03 -10.41 -0.02
CA MET A 64 -3.34 -11.61 0.75
C MET A 64 -3.97 -12.74 -0.06
N LEU A 65 -4.42 -12.46 -1.28
CA LEU A 65 -4.96 -13.46 -2.22
C LEU A 65 -3.90 -14.00 -3.20
N ARG A 66 -2.71 -13.41 -3.24
CA ARG A 66 -1.59 -13.87 -4.09
C ARG A 66 -1.14 -15.26 -3.65
N ASP A 67 -0.84 -16.12 -4.61
CA ASP A 67 -0.44 -17.51 -4.32
C ASP A 67 0.88 -17.60 -3.57
N ASP A 68 1.85 -16.72 -3.88
CA ASP A 68 3.14 -16.64 -3.18
C ASP A 68 2.96 -16.24 -1.69
N ILE A 69 2.10 -15.26 -1.40
CA ILE A 69 1.77 -14.86 -0.02
C ILE A 69 1.04 -15.99 0.72
N ARG A 70 0.09 -16.64 0.07
CA ARG A 70 -0.64 -17.79 0.65
C ARG A 70 0.29 -18.96 0.92
N PHE A 71 1.23 -19.23 0.02
CA PHE A 71 2.25 -20.27 0.20
C PHE A 71 3.21 -19.92 1.35
N ALA A 72 3.68 -18.67 1.43
CA ALA A 72 4.49 -18.21 2.56
C ALA A 72 3.77 -18.38 3.90
N LYS A 73 2.49 -17.99 3.98
CA LYS A 73 1.67 -18.21 5.19
C LYS A 73 1.56 -19.69 5.56
N LYS A 74 1.44 -20.57 4.56
CA LYS A 74 1.45 -22.02 4.80
C LYS A 74 2.79 -22.48 5.37
N LEU A 75 3.92 -22.10 4.79
CA LEU A 75 5.26 -22.45 5.28
C LEU A 75 5.49 -21.95 6.71
N ILE A 76 5.00 -20.77 7.04
CA ILE A 76 5.05 -20.23 8.41
C ILE A 76 4.21 -21.09 9.37
N ALA A 77 2.98 -21.40 9.00
CA ALA A 77 2.07 -22.22 9.81
C ALA A 77 2.58 -23.63 10.01
N ASP A 78 3.24 -24.21 9.01
CA ASP A 78 3.89 -25.54 9.09
C ASP A 78 5.21 -25.51 9.89
N GLY A 79 5.65 -24.33 10.39
CA GLY A 79 6.89 -24.18 11.18
C GLY A 79 8.19 -24.31 10.39
N CYS A 80 8.14 -24.22 9.06
CA CYS A 80 9.30 -24.44 8.18
C CYS A 80 10.45 -23.47 8.46
N ILE A 81 10.14 -22.20 8.82
CA ILE A 81 11.14 -21.18 9.14
C ILE A 81 11.31 -20.95 10.66
N GLY A 82 10.58 -21.69 11.49
CA GLY A 82 10.57 -21.49 12.96
C GLY A 82 9.84 -20.22 13.39
N GLU A 83 10.28 -19.61 14.48
CA GLU A 83 9.74 -18.36 15.00
C GLU A 83 10.19 -17.18 14.15
N ILE A 84 9.26 -16.28 13.76
CA ILE A 84 9.59 -15.09 12.99
C ILE A 84 10.30 -14.08 13.91
N MET A 85 11.47 -13.62 13.49
CA MET A 85 12.27 -12.61 14.20
C MET A 85 12.14 -11.23 13.55
N LYS A 86 12.16 -11.18 12.24
CA LYS A 86 12.12 -9.93 11.48
C LYS A 86 11.41 -10.10 10.13
N VAL A 87 10.69 -9.07 9.73
CA VAL A 87 10.21 -8.91 8.35
C VAL A 87 10.78 -7.62 7.78
N HIS A 88 11.28 -7.67 6.55
CA HIS A 88 11.68 -6.50 5.78
C HIS A 88 10.84 -6.45 4.51
N THR A 89 10.20 -5.32 4.27
CA THR A 89 9.36 -5.09 3.10
C THR A 89 9.80 -3.80 2.41
N ASN A 90 10.09 -3.89 1.11
CA ASN A 90 10.46 -2.76 0.28
C ASN A 90 9.39 -2.56 -0.80
N VAL A 91 8.73 -1.41 -0.76
CA VAL A 91 7.71 -1.00 -1.73
C VAL A 91 8.05 0.37 -2.32
N CYS A 92 9.32 0.59 -2.60
CA CYS A 92 9.82 1.82 -3.20
C CYS A 92 9.96 1.70 -4.71
N HIS A 93 9.88 2.84 -5.38
CA HIS A 93 10.26 3.01 -6.79
C HIS A 93 10.72 4.45 -7.07
N GLY A 94 11.07 4.78 -8.30
CA GLY A 94 11.64 6.09 -8.69
C GLY A 94 10.64 7.25 -8.70
N GLY A 95 9.36 6.98 -8.48
CA GLY A 95 8.28 7.95 -8.63
C GLY A 95 7.49 7.77 -9.93
N PRO A 96 6.21 8.15 -9.95
CA PRO A 96 5.35 8.01 -11.14
C PRO A 96 5.82 8.86 -12.32
N GLU A 97 6.59 9.91 -12.07
CA GLU A 97 7.21 10.77 -13.08
C GLU A 97 8.51 10.18 -13.65
N TYR A 98 9.10 9.20 -12.99
CA TYR A 98 10.37 8.60 -13.41
C TYR A 98 10.19 7.59 -14.55
N PHE A 99 9.10 6.84 -14.53
CA PHE A 99 8.69 5.94 -15.59
C PHE A 99 7.25 6.22 -15.98
N GLN A 100 6.91 6.03 -17.24
CA GLN A 100 5.57 6.31 -17.73
C GLN A 100 4.55 5.37 -17.10
N TYR A 101 4.07 5.73 -15.90
CA TYR A 101 3.07 4.96 -15.19
C TYR A 101 1.68 5.10 -15.83
N ARG A 102 1.35 6.33 -16.28
CA ARG A 102 0.08 6.65 -16.96
C ARG A 102 0.30 7.75 -18.00
N THR A 103 -0.67 7.94 -18.87
CA THR A 103 -0.68 9.03 -19.87
C THR A 103 -1.16 10.36 -19.29
N ALA A 104 -1.54 10.41 -18.01
CA ALA A 104 -2.01 11.61 -17.34
C ALA A 104 -0.87 12.35 -16.62
N ASP A 105 -1.07 13.64 -16.35
CA ASP A 105 -0.16 14.45 -15.55
C ASP A 105 0.10 13.82 -14.18
N PRO A 106 1.37 13.47 -13.83
CA PRO A 106 1.71 12.81 -12.58
C PRO A 106 1.74 13.75 -11.36
N THR A 107 1.52 15.04 -11.51
CA THR A 107 1.62 16.04 -10.43
C THR A 107 0.74 15.72 -9.23
N TRP A 108 -0.42 15.11 -9.45
CA TRP A 108 -1.36 14.78 -8.38
C TRP A 108 -0.81 13.77 -7.37
N PHE A 109 0.16 12.93 -7.76
CA PHE A 109 0.83 12.01 -6.82
C PHE A 109 1.64 12.73 -5.74
N HIS A 110 2.00 14.00 -5.97
CA HIS A 110 2.80 14.83 -5.05
C HIS A 110 1.97 15.88 -4.31
N ARG A 111 0.64 15.73 -4.31
CA ARG A 111 -0.29 16.65 -3.64
C ARG A 111 -0.93 16.02 -2.40
N PRO A 112 -1.38 16.84 -1.41
CA PRO A 112 -2.11 16.36 -0.24
C PRO A 112 -3.24 15.39 -0.61
N GLY A 113 -3.35 14.30 0.15
CA GLY A 113 -4.28 13.20 -0.15
C GLY A 113 -3.69 12.10 -1.04
N SER A 114 -2.43 12.21 -1.43
CA SER A 114 -1.68 11.21 -2.17
C SER A 114 -0.28 11.03 -1.56
N GLY A 115 0.74 10.82 -2.38
CA GLY A 115 2.14 10.67 -1.95
C GLY A 115 2.56 9.23 -1.72
N ALA A 116 3.86 9.05 -1.52
CA ALA A 116 4.50 7.73 -1.47
C ALA A 116 3.94 6.83 -0.36
N LEU A 117 3.48 7.38 0.76
CA LEU A 117 2.90 6.58 1.84
C LEU A 117 1.54 5.98 1.44
N TYR A 118 0.62 6.81 0.91
CA TYR A 118 -0.71 6.36 0.48
C TYR A 118 -0.68 5.54 -0.81
N ASP A 119 0.29 5.83 -1.70
CA ASP A 119 0.39 5.10 -2.96
C ASP A 119 1.12 3.77 -2.81
N MET A 120 2.28 3.76 -2.16
CA MET A 120 3.16 2.59 -2.04
C MET A 120 3.15 1.98 -0.63
N GLY A 121 3.17 2.78 0.43
CA GLY A 121 3.23 2.30 1.81
C GLY A 121 2.06 1.38 2.17
N VAL A 122 0.88 1.65 1.63
CA VAL A 122 -0.29 0.79 1.80
C VAL A 122 -0.04 -0.65 1.33
N HIS A 123 0.76 -0.85 0.29
CA HIS A 123 1.12 -2.19 -0.20
C HIS A 123 2.01 -2.93 0.81
N GLY A 124 3.08 -2.28 1.27
CA GLY A 124 4.01 -2.86 2.24
C GLY A 124 3.34 -3.14 3.60
N LEU A 125 2.57 -2.18 4.09
CA LEU A 125 1.83 -2.34 5.35
C LEU A 125 0.80 -3.47 5.25
N THR A 126 0.05 -3.58 4.14
CA THR A 126 -0.92 -4.67 3.93
C THR A 126 -0.23 -6.05 3.90
N MET A 127 0.90 -6.19 3.22
CA MET A 127 1.64 -7.45 3.19
C MET A 127 2.17 -7.81 4.59
N THR A 128 2.82 -6.87 5.24
CA THR A 128 3.44 -7.10 6.56
C THR A 128 2.40 -7.42 7.62
N THR A 129 1.35 -6.59 7.75
CA THR A 129 0.30 -6.81 8.75
C THR A 129 -0.60 -7.99 8.40
N GLY A 130 -0.77 -8.31 7.12
CA GLY A 130 -1.51 -9.50 6.68
C GLY A 130 -0.84 -10.83 7.04
N ILE A 131 0.49 -10.81 7.24
CA ILE A 131 1.27 -11.96 7.69
C ILE A 131 1.39 -11.99 9.22
N LEU A 132 1.74 -10.84 9.84
CA LEU A 132 2.07 -10.75 11.26
C LEU A 132 0.88 -10.34 12.15
N GLY A 133 -0.22 -9.84 11.57
CA GLY A 133 -1.30 -9.21 12.33
C GLY A 133 -1.03 -7.73 12.63
N PRO A 134 -1.80 -7.11 13.55
CA PRO A 134 -1.62 -5.73 13.94
C PRO A 134 -0.36 -5.53 14.79
N ALA A 135 0.42 -4.49 14.50
CA ALA A 135 1.57 -4.11 15.31
C ALA A 135 1.13 -3.51 16.66
N LYS A 136 1.96 -3.66 17.69
CA LYS A 136 1.76 -3.08 19.02
C LYS A 136 2.19 -1.61 19.07
N ALA A 137 3.25 -1.28 18.33
CA ALA A 137 3.76 0.09 18.21
C ALA A 137 4.34 0.34 16.82
N VAL A 138 4.41 1.60 16.44
CA VAL A 138 4.98 2.05 15.19
C VAL A 138 5.91 3.23 15.41
N GLY A 139 7.06 3.21 14.72
CA GLY A 139 7.99 4.34 14.58
C GLY A 139 8.16 4.65 13.09
N CYS A 140 8.47 5.91 12.79
CA CYS A 140 8.68 6.31 11.40
C CYS A 140 9.71 7.43 11.29
N MET A 141 10.63 7.31 10.34
CA MET A 141 11.45 8.40 9.84
C MET A 141 11.02 8.72 8.41
N ALA A 142 10.76 9.99 8.12
CA ALA A 142 10.35 10.43 6.80
C ALA A 142 11.13 11.68 6.37
N LYS A 143 11.38 11.80 5.08
CA LYS A 143 12.08 12.94 4.47
C LYS A 143 11.44 13.31 3.13
N ILE A 144 11.62 14.57 2.75
CA ILE A 144 11.51 15.02 1.36
C ILE A 144 12.93 14.94 0.80
N SER A 145 13.18 13.95 -0.04
CA SER A 145 14.52 13.68 -0.60
C SER A 145 14.72 14.36 -1.95
N GLU A 146 13.65 14.53 -2.73
CA GLU A 146 13.70 15.14 -4.06
C GLU A 146 12.54 16.16 -4.21
N PRO A 147 12.72 17.41 -3.69
CA PRO A 147 11.64 18.41 -3.62
C PRO A 147 11.22 18.97 -4.99
N VAL A 148 12.08 18.84 -6.01
CA VAL A 148 11.76 19.16 -7.41
C VAL A 148 12.00 17.93 -8.25
N ARG A 149 10.96 17.45 -8.91
CA ARG A 149 11.00 16.24 -9.73
C ARG A 149 10.80 16.58 -11.19
N THR A 150 11.46 15.83 -12.07
CA THR A 150 11.33 16.02 -13.52
C THR A 150 10.68 14.78 -14.13
N VAL A 151 9.60 14.98 -14.87
CA VAL A 151 8.99 13.92 -15.68
C VAL A 151 9.97 13.50 -16.76
N ARG A 152 10.22 12.21 -16.90
CA ARG A 152 11.28 11.68 -17.75
C ARG A 152 10.79 10.96 -18.98
N THR A 153 9.48 10.83 -19.16
CA THR A 153 8.92 10.06 -20.28
C THR A 153 7.50 10.57 -20.62
N GLY A 154 7.07 10.28 -21.84
CA GLY A 154 5.69 10.47 -22.29
C GLY A 154 5.33 11.92 -22.62
N THR A 155 4.04 12.23 -22.55
CA THR A 155 3.46 13.53 -22.98
C THR A 155 4.00 14.71 -22.18
N PHE A 156 4.41 14.49 -20.93
CA PHE A 156 4.86 15.53 -20.00
C PHE A 156 6.38 15.52 -19.81
N ASP A 157 7.13 14.87 -20.68
CA ASP A 157 8.60 14.79 -20.60
C ASP A 157 9.24 16.18 -20.45
N GLY A 158 10.17 16.29 -19.49
CA GLY A 158 10.83 17.56 -19.14
C GLY A 158 10.03 18.45 -18.18
N MET A 159 8.75 18.18 -17.91
CA MET A 159 7.96 18.97 -16.97
C MET A 159 8.53 18.83 -15.54
N GLN A 160 8.66 19.96 -14.84
CA GLN A 160 9.06 19.99 -13.43
C GLN A 160 7.85 20.01 -12.51
N ILE A 161 7.92 19.22 -11.44
CA ILE A 161 6.91 19.11 -10.40
C ILE A 161 7.51 19.59 -9.09
N GLN A 162 6.88 20.57 -8.44
CA GLN A 162 7.19 20.95 -7.06
C GLN A 162 6.60 19.89 -6.13
N ALA A 163 7.46 19.07 -5.52
CA ALA A 163 7.10 17.92 -4.69
C ALA A 163 7.57 18.13 -3.24
N ASP A 164 7.42 19.34 -2.72
CA ASP A 164 7.92 19.81 -1.42
C ASP A 164 6.87 19.82 -0.31
N GLN A 165 5.66 19.33 -0.59
CA GLN A 165 4.54 19.33 0.36
C GLN A 165 4.36 18.00 1.09
N LEU A 166 4.88 16.91 0.56
CA LEU A 166 4.73 15.55 1.11
C LEU A 166 6.09 14.89 1.22
N TYR A 167 6.27 14.12 2.28
CA TYR A 167 7.42 13.22 2.34
C TYR A 167 7.37 12.22 1.18
N ASP A 168 8.52 11.91 0.62
CA ASP A 168 8.68 11.01 -0.51
C ASP A 168 9.52 9.78 -0.20
N ASN A 169 10.02 9.68 1.05
CA ASN A 169 10.89 8.61 1.50
C ASN A 169 10.60 8.30 2.98
N TYR A 170 10.24 7.04 3.26
CA TYR A 170 9.82 6.58 4.58
C TYR A 170 10.54 5.29 4.97
N ILE A 171 11.01 5.24 6.21
CA ILE A 171 11.40 4.02 6.90
C ILE A 171 10.45 3.86 8.08
N ILE A 172 9.58 2.85 8.01
CA ILE A 172 8.55 2.56 9.01
C ILE A 172 8.99 1.33 9.78
N THR A 173 9.05 1.42 11.10
CA THR A 173 9.34 0.29 11.98
C THR A 173 8.08 -0.14 12.71
N LEU A 174 7.82 -1.44 12.75
CA LEU A 174 6.66 -2.03 13.41
C LEU A 174 7.15 -2.96 14.53
N ASP A 175 6.67 -2.75 15.73
CA ASP A 175 6.94 -3.60 16.91
C ASP A 175 5.78 -4.56 17.12
N TYR A 176 6.09 -5.83 17.19
CA TYR A 176 5.13 -6.92 17.46
C TYR A 176 5.30 -7.50 18.88
N GLY A 177 6.23 -6.97 19.67
CA GLY A 177 6.51 -7.39 21.04
C GLY A 177 7.85 -8.13 21.16
N GLU A 178 7.95 -9.06 22.09
CA GLU A 178 9.22 -9.59 22.61
C GLU A 178 10.25 -10.05 21.58
N ARG A 179 9.84 -10.56 20.42
CA ARG A 179 10.76 -11.22 19.47
C ARG A 179 10.69 -10.70 18.05
N THR A 180 9.55 -10.15 17.64
CA THR A 180 9.28 -9.86 16.23
C THR A 180 9.21 -8.36 15.99
N MET A 181 9.97 -7.91 15.01
CA MET A 181 9.89 -6.54 14.48
C MET A 181 9.77 -6.58 12.95
N ALA A 182 9.28 -5.51 12.37
CA ALA A 182 9.30 -5.34 10.92
C ALA A 182 9.77 -3.95 10.50
N VAL A 183 10.33 -3.88 9.29
CA VAL A 183 10.67 -2.63 8.60
C VAL A 183 9.91 -2.62 7.29
N VAL A 184 9.22 -1.50 7.02
CA VAL A 184 8.59 -1.23 5.74
C VAL A 184 9.20 0.03 5.16
N GLU A 185 9.87 -0.11 4.03
CA GLU A 185 10.37 1.01 3.24
C GLU A 185 9.33 1.39 2.19
N SER A 186 8.97 2.67 2.14
CA SER A 186 8.03 3.22 1.18
C SER A 186 8.54 4.52 0.61
N GLY A 187 8.61 4.65 -0.70
CA GLY A 187 9.15 5.88 -1.25
C GLY A 187 9.10 5.96 -2.78
N PHE A 188 9.32 7.19 -3.23
CA PHE A 188 9.53 7.54 -4.64
C PHE A 188 11.01 7.86 -4.96
N CYS A 189 11.94 7.35 -4.13
CA CYS A 189 13.36 7.70 -4.21
C CYS A 189 14.26 6.58 -4.72
N GLN A 190 13.75 5.38 -4.91
CA GLN A 190 14.50 4.23 -5.43
C GLN A 190 14.28 4.08 -6.94
N LYS A 191 15.21 4.58 -7.73
CA LYS A 191 15.15 4.51 -9.20
C LYS A 191 15.51 3.12 -9.73
N ASP A 192 16.24 2.33 -8.95
CA ASP A 192 16.54 0.92 -9.17
C ASP A 192 16.87 0.25 -7.83
N SER A 193 16.53 -1.02 -7.68
CA SER A 193 16.87 -1.80 -6.49
C SER A 193 16.90 -3.29 -6.80
N ARG A 194 17.89 -4.00 -6.24
CA ARG A 194 17.95 -5.45 -6.22
C ARG A 194 17.37 -6.05 -4.94
N ALA A 195 16.91 -5.21 -4.02
CA ALA A 195 16.28 -5.67 -2.78
C ALA A 195 15.00 -6.46 -3.10
N PRO A 196 14.77 -7.59 -2.43
CA PRO A 196 13.51 -8.31 -2.53
C PRO A 196 12.32 -7.43 -2.10
N GLN A 197 11.14 -7.70 -2.67
CA GLN A 197 9.93 -7.02 -2.23
C GLN A 197 9.64 -7.30 -0.75
N MET A 198 9.91 -8.51 -0.29
CA MET A 198 9.77 -8.87 1.12
C MET A 198 10.72 -9.99 1.47
N GLU A 199 11.23 -9.97 2.70
CA GLU A 199 11.95 -11.07 3.33
C GLU A 199 11.41 -11.32 4.74
N ILE A 200 11.21 -12.59 5.07
CA ILE A 200 10.72 -13.02 6.37
C ILE A 200 11.82 -13.90 6.99
N PHE A 201 12.44 -13.41 8.06
CA PHE A 201 13.54 -14.06 8.74
C PHE A 201 13.01 -14.82 9.95
N GLY A 202 13.15 -16.11 9.93
CA GLY A 202 12.79 -16.99 11.03
C GLY A 202 14.01 -17.65 11.67
N THR A 203 13.82 -18.30 12.82
CA THR A 203 14.90 -18.96 13.56
C THR A 203 15.48 -20.19 12.85
N LYS A 204 14.77 -20.73 11.86
CA LYS A 204 15.19 -21.94 11.12
C LYS A 204 15.39 -21.69 9.63
N GLY A 205 15.00 -20.53 9.10
CA GLY A 205 15.11 -20.23 7.68
C GLY A 205 14.54 -18.86 7.31
N THR A 206 14.65 -18.54 6.04
CA THR A 206 14.17 -17.26 5.47
C THR A 206 13.27 -17.53 4.27
N ILE A 207 12.19 -16.76 4.15
CA ILE A 207 11.37 -16.69 2.94
C ILE A 207 11.69 -15.38 2.24
N THR A 208 12.07 -15.44 0.98
CA THR A 208 12.38 -14.26 0.15
C THR A 208 11.41 -14.17 -1.02
N PHE A 209 10.73 -13.03 -1.16
CA PHE A 209 9.87 -12.72 -2.30
C PHE A 209 10.69 -12.01 -3.35
N VAL A 210 11.07 -12.73 -4.38
CA VAL A 210 11.89 -12.19 -5.47
C VAL A 210 10.99 -11.48 -6.46
N ASN A 211 11.31 -10.23 -6.78
CA ASN A 211 10.66 -9.52 -7.87
C ASN A 211 11.02 -10.21 -9.19
N ASN A 212 10.07 -10.89 -9.81
CA ASN A 212 10.24 -11.51 -11.14
C ASN A 212 10.21 -10.46 -12.25
N GLY A 213 11.08 -9.45 -12.16
CA GLY A 213 11.35 -8.55 -13.28
C GLY A 213 10.20 -7.62 -13.71
N ASN A 214 9.14 -7.50 -12.93
CA ASN A 214 8.04 -6.58 -13.18
C ASN A 214 8.18 -5.36 -12.27
N ILE A 215 8.98 -4.42 -12.72
CA ILE A 215 8.78 -2.98 -12.48
C ILE A 215 8.63 -2.32 -13.83
#